data_25d649a94cc0526cbb4642d3584b1b21
#
_entry.id   25d649a94cc0526cbb4642d3584b1b21
#
_cell.length_a   1.000
_cell.length_b   1.000
_cell.length_c   1.000
_cell.angle_alpha   90.00
_cell.angle_beta   90.00
_cell.angle_gamma   90.00
#
_symmetry.space_group_name_H-M   'P 1'
#
loop_
_entity.id
_entity.type
_entity.pdbx_description
1 polymer ?
#
loop_
_entity_poly.entity_id
_entity_poly.type
_entity_poly.pdbx_seq_one_letter_code
_entity_poly.pdbx_strand_id
1 'polypeptide(L)'
;GRDVRRIVSDAMRTLYRAQGLDDALRPDPNVSPQPIAWVRVTQFPDFAYFDHRAHSRVGIECQRCHGEVQTFERTRQDQSLSMGSCVACHRESNRQGVNGMAVQASLDCVSCHR
;
A
#
# COMPACT_ATOMS: atom_id res chain seq x y z
N GLY A 1 -16.73 30.11 7.43
CA GLY A 1 -16.10 28.87 6.95
C GLY A 1 -16.03 28.90 5.42
N ARG A 2 -14.90 28.55 4.84
CA ARG A 2 -14.80 28.39 3.38
C ARG A 2 -15.63 27.18 3.00
N ASP A 3 -16.57 27.36 2.08
CA ASP A 3 -17.36 26.29 1.50
C ASP A 3 -16.43 25.41 0.64
N VAL A 4 -15.95 24.30 1.20
CA VAL A 4 -15.03 23.39 0.51
C VAL A 4 -15.85 22.49 -0.40
N ARG A 5 -15.90 22.83 -1.69
CA ARG A 5 -16.56 22.01 -2.70
C ARG A 5 -15.80 20.68 -2.86
N ARG A 6 -16.46 19.57 -2.59
CA ARG A 6 -15.92 18.24 -2.87
C ARG A 6 -15.79 18.06 -4.40
N ILE A 7 -14.59 17.72 -4.85
CA ILE A 7 -14.35 17.32 -6.23
C ILE A 7 -14.42 15.79 -6.28
N VAL A 8 -15.34 15.25 -7.07
CA VAL A 8 -15.52 13.81 -7.27
C VAL A 8 -15.13 13.47 -8.70
N SER A 9 -14.02 12.77 -8.89
CA SER A 9 -13.61 12.24 -10.20
C SER A 9 -14.43 11.02 -10.59
N ASP A 10 -14.41 10.63 -11.87
CA ASP A 10 -15.11 9.42 -12.34
C ASP A 10 -14.59 8.14 -11.66
N ALA A 11 -13.30 8.08 -11.37
CA ALA A 11 -12.71 6.98 -10.60
C ALA A 11 -13.28 6.92 -9.18
N MET A 12 -13.44 8.07 -8.51
CA MET A 12 -14.08 8.14 -7.19
C MET A 12 -15.55 7.74 -7.24
N ARG A 13 -16.29 8.15 -8.26
CA ARG A 13 -17.69 7.72 -8.47
C ARG A 13 -17.80 6.21 -8.64
N THR A 14 -16.89 5.61 -9.42
CA THR A 14 -16.84 4.15 -9.58
C THR A 14 -16.66 3.44 -8.23
N LEU A 15 -15.74 3.96 -7.40
CA LEU A 15 -15.51 3.44 -6.05
C LEU A 15 -16.74 3.58 -5.15
N TYR A 16 -17.39 4.76 -5.16
CA TYR A 16 -18.59 5.00 -4.36
C TYR A 16 -19.76 4.10 -4.77
N ARG A 17 -20.01 3.98 -6.07
CA ARG A 17 -21.06 3.09 -6.60
C ARG A 17 -20.80 1.62 -6.25
N ALA A 18 -19.53 1.17 -6.31
CA ALA A 18 -19.18 -0.18 -5.89
C ALA A 18 -19.53 -0.45 -4.41
N GLN A 19 -19.57 0.60 -3.58
CA GLN A 19 -19.99 0.51 -2.18
C GLN A 19 -21.48 0.83 -1.95
N GLY A 20 -22.26 1.07 -3.01
CA GLY A 20 -23.67 1.43 -2.90
C GLY A 20 -23.89 2.88 -2.42
N LEU A 21 -22.95 3.79 -2.72
CA LEU A 21 -22.99 5.17 -2.28
C LEU A 21 -23.20 6.15 -3.43
N ASP A 22 -23.87 7.28 -3.14
CA ASP A 22 -23.94 8.45 -4.02
C ASP A 22 -22.68 9.32 -3.97
N ASP A 23 -22.61 10.39 -4.76
CA ASP A 23 -21.48 11.33 -4.79
C ASP A 23 -21.30 12.11 -3.47
N ALA A 24 -22.28 12.09 -2.59
CA ALA A 24 -22.25 12.68 -1.25
C ALA A 24 -21.86 11.67 -0.15
N LEU A 25 -21.49 10.44 -0.52
CA LEU A 25 -21.17 9.32 0.37
C LEU A 25 -22.37 8.87 1.22
N ARG A 26 -23.58 9.01 0.72
CA ARG A 26 -24.79 8.51 1.38
C ARG A 26 -25.24 7.22 0.67
N PRO A 27 -25.84 6.27 1.41
CA PRO A 27 -26.41 5.07 0.80
C PRO A 27 -27.39 5.45 -0.33
N ASP A 28 -27.20 4.86 -1.51
CA ASP A 28 -28.10 5.01 -2.65
C ASP A 28 -28.94 3.73 -2.79
N PRO A 29 -30.27 3.79 -2.54
CA PRO A 29 -31.14 2.61 -2.60
C PRO A 29 -31.27 2.01 -3.99
N ASN A 30 -30.87 2.75 -5.03
CA ASN A 30 -30.93 2.28 -6.42
C ASN A 30 -29.63 1.58 -6.87
N VAL A 31 -28.59 1.58 -6.02
CA VAL A 31 -27.29 0.99 -6.33
C VAL A 31 -27.00 -0.17 -5.39
N SER A 32 -26.94 -1.37 -5.93
CA SER A 32 -26.49 -2.54 -5.16
C SER A 32 -24.96 -2.57 -5.07
N PRO A 33 -24.37 -2.71 -3.88
CA PRO A 33 -22.92 -2.85 -3.71
C PRO A 33 -22.39 -4.03 -4.54
N GLN A 34 -21.24 -3.82 -5.18
CA GLN A 34 -20.55 -4.83 -5.98
C GLN A 34 -19.06 -4.90 -5.57
N PRO A 35 -18.45 -6.10 -5.58
CA PRO A 35 -17.01 -6.20 -5.36
C PRO A 35 -16.23 -5.36 -6.38
N ILE A 36 -15.21 -4.65 -5.92
CA ILE A 36 -14.33 -3.89 -6.81
C ILE A 36 -13.36 -4.87 -7.48
N ALA A 37 -13.34 -4.89 -8.80
CA ALA A 37 -12.39 -5.67 -9.58
C ALA A 37 -11.02 -4.96 -9.58
N TRP A 38 -10.23 -5.18 -8.54
CA TRP A 38 -8.90 -4.62 -8.42
C TRP A 38 -7.94 -5.25 -9.42
N VAL A 39 -7.16 -4.42 -10.10
CA VAL A 39 -6.04 -4.88 -10.92
C VAL A 39 -4.81 -5.01 -10.02
N ARG A 40 -4.30 -6.24 -9.89
CA ARG A 40 -3.05 -6.50 -9.15
C ARG A 40 -1.86 -6.00 -9.95
N VAL A 41 -1.26 -4.90 -9.52
CA VAL A 41 -0.09 -4.29 -10.17
C VAL A 41 1.23 -4.72 -9.53
N THR A 42 1.20 -5.17 -8.27
CA THR A 42 2.39 -5.59 -7.53
C THR A 42 2.56 -7.09 -7.58
N GLN A 43 3.72 -7.54 -8.07
CA GLN A 43 4.08 -8.96 -8.11
C GLN A 43 4.66 -9.37 -6.74
N PHE A 44 3.79 -9.90 -5.88
CA PHE A 44 4.15 -10.40 -4.56
C PHE A 44 3.60 -11.83 -4.41
N PRO A 45 4.44 -12.83 -4.07
CA PRO A 45 4.00 -14.23 -3.99
C PRO A 45 2.95 -14.43 -2.89
N ASP A 46 1.95 -15.26 -3.14
CA ASP A 46 0.86 -15.51 -2.19
C ASP A 46 1.31 -16.28 -0.94
N PHE A 47 2.44 -16.98 -1.02
CA PHE A 47 3.06 -17.70 0.10
C PHE A 47 3.96 -16.81 0.96
N ALA A 48 4.14 -15.53 0.61
CA ALA A 48 4.93 -14.59 1.39
C ALA A 48 4.00 -13.65 2.17
N TYR A 49 4.24 -13.55 3.47
CA TYR A 49 3.52 -12.64 4.34
C TYR A 49 4.26 -11.31 4.46
N PHE A 50 3.55 -10.21 4.30
CA PHE A 50 4.07 -8.86 4.47
C PHE A 50 3.08 -8.00 5.26
N ASP A 51 3.61 -7.23 6.23
CA ASP A 51 2.82 -6.29 7.02
C ASP A 51 3.46 -4.90 6.99
N HIS A 52 2.75 -3.94 6.42
CA HIS A 52 3.16 -2.53 6.38
C HIS A 52 3.37 -1.92 7.78
N ARG A 53 2.62 -2.37 8.78
CA ARG A 53 2.68 -1.80 10.14
C ARG A 53 4.08 -1.86 10.75
N ALA A 54 4.78 -2.99 10.57
CA ALA A 54 6.13 -3.15 11.07
C ALA A 54 7.10 -2.12 10.45
N HIS A 55 6.98 -1.90 9.16
CA HIS A 55 7.84 -1.00 8.39
C HIS A 55 7.52 0.49 8.67
N SER A 56 6.24 0.85 8.67
CA SER A 56 5.82 2.21 8.95
C SER A 56 6.12 2.65 10.39
N ARG A 57 6.03 1.74 11.36
CA ARG A 57 6.37 2.04 12.77
C ARG A 57 7.82 2.44 12.98
N VAL A 58 8.75 1.89 12.21
CA VAL A 58 10.17 2.27 12.27
C VAL A 58 10.52 3.41 11.32
N GLY A 59 9.52 3.96 10.62
CA GLY A 59 9.68 5.13 9.75
C GLY A 59 10.30 4.81 8.39
N ILE A 60 10.11 3.60 7.85
CA ILE A 60 10.45 3.32 6.46
C ILE A 60 9.47 4.09 5.56
N GLU A 61 10.01 4.93 4.69
CA GLU A 61 9.23 5.71 3.74
C GLU A 61 8.61 4.82 2.65
N CYS A 62 7.41 5.19 2.18
CA CYS A 62 6.68 4.45 1.15
C CYS A 62 7.50 4.29 -0.13
N GLN A 63 8.24 5.34 -0.49
CA GLN A 63 9.08 5.41 -1.68
C GLN A 63 10.22 4.38 -1.68
N ARG A 64 10.65 3.93 -0.52
CA ARG A 64 11.71 2.90 -0.40
C ARG A 64 11.33 1.60 -1.11
N CYS A 65 10.06 1.24 -1.11
CA CYS A 65 9.54 0.01 -1.73
C CYS A 65 8.71 0.29 -2.98
N HIS A 66 8.05 1.44 -3.06
CA HIS A 66 7.12 1.76 -4.13
C HIS A 66 7.67 2.75 -5.17
N GLY A 67 8.90 3.29 -4.98
CA GLY A 67 9.43 4.37 -5.80
C GLY A 67 8.66 5.68 -5.54
N GLU A 68 8.79 6.64 -6.44
CA GLU A 68 8.14 7.96 -6.32
C GLU A 68 6.62 7.88 -6.60
N VAL A 69 5.92 6.98 -5.90
CA VAL A 69 4.51 6.62 -6.13
C VAL A 69 3.57 7.83 -6.13
N GLN A 70 3.92 8.89 -5.39
CA GLN A 70 3.15 10.13 -5.34
C GLN A 70 3.18 10.92 -6.67
N THR A 71 4.11 10.60 -7.56
CA THR A 71 4.23 11.21 -8.90
C THR A 71 3.61 10.35 -10.00
N PHE A 72 3.16 9.13 -9.69
CA PHE A 72 2.64 8.23 -10.70
C PHE A 72 1.25 8.62 -11.16
N GLU A 73 1.06 8.81 -12.43
CA GLU A 73 -0.27 8.97 -13.04
C GLU A 73 -1.11 7.69 -12.90
N ARG A 74 -0.44 6.53 -13.02
CA ARG A 74 -1.04 5.20 -12.82
C ARG A 74 -0.14 4.37 -11.91
N THR A 75 -0.74 3.68 -10.95
CA THR A 75 -0.01 2.76 -10.07
C THR A 75 0.69 1.68 -10.89
N ARG A 76 1.97 1.47 -10.62
CA ARG A 76 2.81 0.43 -11.20
C ARG A 76 3.79 -0.08 -10.16
N GLN A 77 4.33 -1.28 -10.38
CA GLN A 77 5.48 -1.72 -9.62
C GLN A 77 6.75 -1.07 -10.20
N ASP A 78 7.43 -0.27 -9.39
CA ASP A 78 8.62 0.48 -9.76
C ASP A 78 9.90 -0.20 -9.23
N GLN A 79 9.83 -0.71 -7.99
CA GLN A 79 10.94 -1.36 -7.32
C GLN A 79 10.77 -2.88 -7.28
N SER A 80 11.90 -3.59 -7.22
CA SER A 80 11.87 -5.04 -7.03
C SER A 80 11.44 -5.39 -5.60
N LEU A 81 10.40 -6.22 -5.49
CA LEU A 81 9.94 -6.80 -4.23
C LEU A 81 10.35 -8.27 -4.14
N SER A 82 11.51 -8.62 -4.68
CA SER A 82 12.07 -9.97 -4.56
C SER A 82 12.51 -10.26 -3.12
N MET A 83 12.60 -11.54 -2.77
CA MET A 83 13.17 -11.98 -1.47
C MET A 83 14.56 -11.39 -1.24
N GLY A 84 15.39 -11.34 -2.28
CA GLY A 84 16.73 -10.75 -2.20
C GLY A 84 16.71 -9.27 -1.81
N SER A 85 15.77 -8.49 -2.33
CA SER A 85 15.62 -7.07 -2.00
C SER A 85 15.21 -6.88 -0.52
N CYS A 86 14.27 -7.70 -0.04
CA CYS A 86 13.83 -7.68 1.36
C CYS A 86 14.98 -8.05 2.32
N VAL A 87 15.68 -9.15 2.04
CA VAL A 87 16.79 -9.63 2.85
C VAL A 87 17.97 -8.65 2.86
N ALA A 88 18.28 -8.03 1.72
CA ALA A 88 19.34 -7.02 1.64
C ALA A 88 19.00 -5.80 2.53
N CYS A 89 17.78 -5.30 2.44
CA CYS A 89 17.31 -4.18 3.27
C CYS A 89 17.32 -4.54 4.76
N HIS A 90 16.85 -5.73 5.16
CA HIS A 90 16.86 -6.20 6.54
C HIS A 90 18.28 -6.29 7.10
N ARG A 91 19.22 -6.84 6.33
CA ARG A 91 20.65 -6.89 6.73
C ARG A 91 21.24 -5.51 6.92
N GLU A 92 20.92 -4.59 6.01
CA GLU A 92 21.39 -3.20 6.07
C GLU A 92 20.81 -2.50 7.31
N SER A 93 19.49 -2.59 7.51
CA SER A 93 18.81 -2.01 8.67
C SER A 93 19.31 -2.56 10.00
N ASN A 94 19.65 -3.85 10.08
CA ASN A 94 20.24 -4.45 11.27
C ASN A 94 21.66 -3.93 11.57
N ARG A 95 22.41 -3.51 10.54
CA ARG A 95 23.75 -2.95 10.73
C ARG A 95 23.73 -1.46 11.07
N GLN A 96 22.88 -0.69 10.42
CA GLN A 96 22.91 0.78 10.48
C GLN A 96 21.76 1.38 11.29
N GLY A 97 20.73 0.57 11.59
CA GLY A 97 19.47 1.08 12.13
C GLY A 97 18.61 1.74 11.07
N VAL A 98 17.49 2.30 11.50
CA VAL A 98 16.56 3.08 10.69
C VAL A 98 16.27 4.39 11.43
N ASN A 99 16.46 5.51 10.76
CA ASN A 99 16.24 6.84 11.34
C ASN A 99 16.94 7.06 12.70
N GLY A 100 18.19 6.56 12.83
CA GLY A 100 18.97 6.65 14.07
C GLY A 100 18.55 5.67 15.18
N MET A 101 17.58 4.81 14.94
CA MET A 101 17.13 3.78 15.88
C MET A 101 17.69 2.41 15.50
N ALA A 102 18.20 1.68 16.47
CA ALA A 102 18.57 0.27 16.26
C ALA A 102 17.29 -0.55 16.04
N VAL A 103 17.31 -1.40 15.00
CA VAL A 103 16.21 -2.29 14.66
C VAL A 103 16.68 -3.75 14.56
N GLN A 104 15.76 -4.68 14.74
CA GLN A 104 15.97 -6.11 14.51
C GLN A 104 14.97 -6.60 13.46
N ALA A 105 15.32 -6.39 12.18
CA ALA A 105 14.54 -6.91 11.07
C ALA A 105 14.81 -8.42 10.93
N SER A 106 13.74 -9.23 10.92
CA SER A 106 13.88 -10.68 10.86
C SER A 106 14.51 -11.15 9.54
N LEU A 107 15.39 -12.15 9.65
CA LEU A 107 15.99 -12.88 8.53
C LEU A 107 15.54 -14.35 8.52
N ASP A 108 14.62 -14.73 9.40
CA ASP A 108 14.10 -16.09 9.51
C ASP A 108 13.09 -16.38 8.41
N CYS A 109 13.19 -17.56 7.81
CA CYS A 109 12.30 -17.99 6.74
C CYS A 109 10.81 -17.91 7.13
N VAL A 110 10.50 -18.40 8.35
CA VAL A 110 9.12 -18.48 8.85
C VAL A 110 8.48 -17.12 9.18
N SER A 111 9.27 -16.06 9.28
CA SER A 111 8.74 -14.71 9.48
C SER A 111 8.06 -14.14 8.22
N CYS A 112 8.49 -14.61 7.05
CA CYS A 112 8.00 -14.17 5.77
C CYS A 112 7.24 -15.26 5.00
N HIS A 113 7.55 -16.55 5.27
CA HIS A 113 6.92 -17.68 4.58
C HIS A 113 6.07 -18.50 5.57
N ARG A 114 4.80 -18.63 5.26
CA ARG A 114 3.80 -19.39 6.04
C ARG A 114 3.08 -20.39 5.17
#